data_8a97522af292e45d9312b4b4e27b94a1
#
_entry.id   8a97522af292e45d9312b4b4e27b94a1
#
_cell.length_a   1.000
_cell.length_b   1.000
_cell.length_c   1.000
_cell.angle_alpha   90.00
_cell.angle_beta   90.00
_cell.angle_gamma   90.00
#
_symmetry.space_group_name_H-M   'P 1'
#
loop_
_entity.id
_entity.type
_entity.pdbx_description
1 polymer ?
#
loop_
_entity_poly.entity_id
_entity_poly.type
_entity_poly.pdbx_seq_one_letter_code
_entity_poly.pdbx_strand_id
1 'polypeptide(L)'
;MLAAKTQSVPALERALSILESLSKSKHGLTLSQLSRSLELPKSSVHCLLLTFERHGYLHRDDRSGRYRLGLRLCDLANVALSGVMLRDQAAPFLNQLRESTQLTTHMAVLEQDEVVLIEKVALLTSRVNSWIGKRMDVHCTALGKALTAYLPEEQVEALVSRRGLLRHNDNTIASLKRLKQELEQVRKQGYSIDDEEEEIGVRCLGAPVLNANNRAIAAISITGTTERINADSRDALVAKLKTTAAAIAAEVAKAPPPAAAEFLTGAGHA
;
A
#
# COMPACT_ATOMS: atom_id res chain seq x y z
N MET A 1 -28.98 13.35 -10.97
CA MET A 1 -27.98 13.16 -12.04
C MET A 1 -27.66 11.68 -12.09
N LEU A 2 -27.96 11.03 -13.22
CA LEU A 2 -27.72 9.60 -13.44
C LEU A 2 -26.19 9.37 -13.46
N ALA A 3 -25.70 8.52 -12.53
CA ALA A 3 -24.34 8.02 -12.59
C ALA A 3 -24.14 7.32 -13.95
N ALA A 4 -23.22 7.82 -14.74
CA ALA A 4 -22.83 7.17 -15.98
C ALA A 4 -22.44 5.72 -15.65
N LYS A 5 -23.20 4.74 -16.17
CA LYS A 5 -22.84 3.33 -16.13
C LYS A 5 -21.49 3.21 -16.85
N THR A 6 -20.42 3.08 -16.10
CA THR A 6 -19.10 2.80 -16.66
C THR A 6 -19.24 1.50 -17.44
N GLN A 7 -19.08 1.55 -18.77
CA GLN A 7 -19.11 0.36 -19.61
C GLN A 7 -17.88 -0.48 -19.26
N SER A 8 -18.11 -1.57 -18.54
CA SER A 8 -17.07 -2.54 -18.26
C SER A 8 -17.18 -3.74 -19.20
N VAL A 9 -16.06 -4.44 -19.45
CA VAL A 9 -16.01 -5.66 -20.25
C VAL A 9 -16.10 -6.84 -19.29
N PRO A 10 -17.25 -7.55 -19.22
CA PRO A 10 -17.46 -8.59 -18.20
C PRO A 10 -16.42 -9.71 -18.22
N ALA A 11 -15.86 -10.04 -19.39
CA ALA A 11 -14.82 -11.06 -19.50
C ALA A 11 -13.51 -10.61 -18.83
N LEU A 12 -13.16 -9.32 -18.94
CA LEU A 12 -11.98 -8.75 -18.32
C LEU A 12 -12.15 -8.67 -16.79
N GLU A 13 -13.30 -8.27 -16.32
CA GLU A 13 -13.63 -8.25 -14.88
C GLU A 13 -13.46 -9.64 -14.24
N ARG A 14 -14.00 -10.67 -14.90
CA ARG A 14 -13.86 -12.07 -14.46
C ARG A 14 -12.40 -12.51 -14.46
N ALA A 15 -11.63 -12.10 -15.46
CA ALA A 15 -10.21 -12.40 -15.57
C ALA A 15 -9.42 -11.77 -14.41
N LEU A 16 -9.65 -10.50 -14.10
CA LEU A 16 -9.05 -9.81 -12.96
C LEU A 16 -9.42 -10.47 -11.63
N SER A 17 -10.69 -10.84 -11.43
CA SER A 17 -11.15 -11.53 -10.22
C SER A 17 -10.46 -12.89 -10.01
N ILE A 18 -10.08 -13.60 -11.07
CA ILE A 18 -9.28 -14.83 -10.96
C ILE A 18 -7.88 -14.52 -10.41
N LEU A 19 -7.18 -13.50 -10.93
CA LEU A 19 -5.86 -13.10 -10.45
C LEU A 19 -5.90 -12.70 -8.97
N GLU A 20 -6.89 -11.90 -8.58
CA GLU A 20 -7.10 -11.47 -7.20
C GLU A 20 -7.41 -12.64 -6.25
N SER A 21 -8.20 -13.63 -6.70
CA SER A 21 -8.48 -14.83 -5.89
C SER A 21 -7.22 -15.66 -5.68
N LEU A 22 -6.39 -15.78 -6.71
CA LEU A 22 -5.13 -16.51 -6.65
C LEU A 22 -4.09 -15.80 -5.78
N SER A 23 -4.06 -14.46 -5.77
CA SER A 23 -3.14 -13.69 -4.93
C SER A 23 -3.37 -13.91 -3.43
N LYS A 24 -4.60 -14.23 -3.02
CA LYS A 24 -4.99 -14.52 -1.64
C LYS A 24 -4.68 -15.96 -1.21
N SER A 25 -4.31 -16.84 -2.15
CA SER A 25 -4.10 -18.27 -1.90
C SER A 25 -2.62 -18.64 -1.85
N LYS A 26 -2.13 -19.08 -0.69
CA LYS A 26 -0.74 -19.56 -0.53
C LYS A 26 -0.41 -20.82 -1.36
N HIS A 27 -1.41 -21.67 -1.60
CA HIS A 27 -1.21 -22.97 -2.24
C HIS A 27 -1.80 -23.08 -3.64
N GLY A 28 -2.32 -21.96 -4.19
CA GLY A 28 -3.04 -21.95 -5.44
C GLY A 28 -4.45 -22.56 -5.34
N LEU A 29 -5.25 -22.40 -6.40
CA LEU A 29 -6.64 -22.85 -6.45
C LEU A 29 -6.87 -23.73 -7.68
N THR A 30 -7.76 -24.73 -7.52
CA THR A 30 -8.21 -25.55 -8.66
C THR A 30 -9.29 -24.81 -9.45
N LEU A 31 -9.52 -25.25 -10.71
CA LEU A 31 -10.63 -24.79 -11.55
C LEU A 31 -11.98 -24.80 -10.78
N SER A 32 -12.25 -25.90 -10.06
CA SER A 32 -13.52 -26.05 -9.33
C SER A 32 -13.63 -25.12 -8.13
N GLN A 33 -12.53 -24.80 -7.47
CA GLN A 33 -12.50 -23.80 -6.37
C GLN A 33 -12.75 -22.40 -6.92
N LEU A 34 -12.08 -22.00 -8.00
CA LEU A 34 -12.28 -20.71 -8.66
C LEU A 34 -13.71 -20.55 -9.20
N SER A 35 -14.24 -21.58 -9.88
CA SER A 35 -15.61 -21.57 -10.37
C SER A 35 -16.64 -21.34 -9.25
N ARG A 36 -16.43 -21.99 -8.10
CA ARG A 36 -17.33 -21.84 -6.93
C ARG A 36 -17.17 -20.50 -6.25
N SER A 37 -15.94 -20.04 -6.00
CA SER A 37 -15.71 -18.78 -5.30
C SER A 37 -16.12 -17.54 -6.08
N LEU A 38 -16.08 -17.63 -7.41
CA LEU A 38 -16.45 -16.53 -8.31
C LEU A 38 -17.88 -16.67 -8.88
N GLU A 39 -18.59 -17.75 -8.52
CA GLU A 39 -19.92 -18.07 -9.03
C GLU A 39 -20.00 -18.10 -10.57
N LEU A 40 -18.93 -18.58 -11.22
CA LEU A 40 -18.82 -18.65 -12.68
C LEU A 40 -18.89 -20.10 -13.19
N PRO A 41 -19.46 -20.32 -14.39
CA PRO A 41 -19.43 -21.63 -15.04
C PRO A 41 -18.00 -22.14 -15.24
N LYS A 42 -17.75 -23.42 -14.99
CA LYS A 42 -16.42 -24.05 -15.16
C LYS A 42 -15.83 -23.84 -16.55
N SER A 43 -16.64 -23.90 -17.58
CA SER A 43 -16.21 -23.66 -18.96
C SER A 43 -15.65 -22.26 -19.16
N SER A 44 -16.31 -21.24 -18.62
CA SER A 44 -15.84 -19.83 -18.69
C SER A 44 -14.54 -19.65 -17.94
N VAL A 45 -14.45 -20.17 -16.72
CA VAL A 45 -13.21 -20.10 -15.90
C VAL A 45 -12.08 -20.83 -16.61
N HIS A 46 -12.34 -22.02 -17.19
CA HIS A 46 -11.35 -22.79 -17.93
C HIS A 46 -10.76 -22.03 -19.12
N CYS A 47 -11.58 -21.37 -19.93
CA CYS A 47 -11.11 -20.56 -21.05
C CYS A 47 -10.20 -19.39 -20.59
N LEU A 48 -10.56 -18.72 -19.49
CA LEU A 48 -9.76 -17.64 -18.92
C LEU A 48 -8.43 -18.18 -18.38
N LEU A 49 -8.44 -19.31 -17.66
CA LEU A 49 -7.23 -19.93 -17.12
C LEU A 49 -6.27 -20.36 -18.23
N LEU A 50 -6.76 -20.98 -19.30
CA LEU A 50 -5.94 -21.35 -20.46
C LEU A 50 -5.33 -20.12 -21.15
N THR A 51 -6.08 -19.02 -21.23
CA THR A 51 -5.57 -17.77 -21.80
C THR A 51 -4.43 -17.22 -20.93
N PHE A 52 -4.63 -17.12 -19.63
CA PHE A 52 -3.60 -16.66 -18.70
C PHE A 52 -2.35 -17.55 -18.70
N GLU A 53 -2.54 -18.88 -18.73
CA GLU A 53 -1.44 -19.85 -18.77
C GLU A 53 -0.61 -19.70 -20.05
N ARG A 54 -1.26 -19.59 -21.21
CA ARG A 54 -0.62 -19.38 -22.51
C ARG A 54 0.26 -18.12 -22.53
N HIS A 55 -0.19 -17.07 -21.85
CA HIS A 55 0.54 -15.80 -21.75
C HIS A 55 1.52 -15.72 -20.56
N GLY A 56 1.66 -16.80 -19.78
CA GLY A 56 2.59 -16.87 -18.64
C GLY A 56 2.14 -16.12 -17.39
N TYR A 57 0.90 -15.63 -17.34
CA TYR A 57 0.33 -14.98 -16.15
C TYR A 57 -0.07 -15.95 -15.06
N LEU A 58 -0.38 -17.19 -15.44
CA LEU A 58 -0.64 -18.29 -14.51
C LEU A 58 0.26 -19.48 -14.87
N HIS A 59 0.53 -20.30 -13.85
CA HIS A 59 1.16 -21.59 -13.95
C HIS A 59 0.24 -22.64 -13.34
N ARG A 60 0.04 -23.75 -14.05
CA ARG A 60 -0.69 -24.91 -13.55
C ARG A 60 0.30 -25.95 -13.04
N ASP A 61 0.08 -26.42 -11.85
CA ASP A 61 0.78 -27.57 -11.30
C ASP A 61 0.13 -28.86 -11.82
N ASP A 62 0.85 -29.65 -12.59
CA ASP A 62 0.33 -30.84 -13.28
C ASP A 62 -0.09 -31.97 -12.31
N ARG A 63 0.52 -32.03 -11.12
CA ARG A 63 0.21 -33.06 -10.11
C ARG A 63 -1.06 -32.76 -9.35
N SER A 64 -1.22 -31.51 -8.92
CA SER A 64 -2.36 -31.09 -8.08
C SER A 64 -3.50 -30.46 -8.88
N GLY A 65 -3.27 -30.10 -10.14
CA GLY A 65 -4.22 -29.36 -10.98
C GLY A 65 -4.52 -27.95 -10.48
N ARG A 66 -3.66 -27.40 -9.59
CA ARG A 66 -3.82 -26.07 -9.03
C ARG A 66 -3.15 -25.01 -9.88
N TYR A 67 -3.82 -23.88 -10.02
CA TYR A 67 -3.29 -22.69 -10.68
C TYR A 67 -2.67 -21.77 -9.65
N ARG A 68 -1.54 -21.16 -10.01
CA ARG A 68 -0.82 -20.13 -9.24
C ARG A 68 -0.48 -18.96 -10.14
N LEU A 69 -0.18 -17.80 -9.53
CA LEU A 69 0.33 -16.64 -10.29
C LEU A 69 1.66 -16.98 -10.95
N GLY A 70 1.80 -16.61 -12.21
CA GLY A 70 2.99 -16.82 -13.03
C GLY A 70 3.97 -15.65 -12.93
N LEU A 71 5.25 -15.91 -13.26
CA LEU A 71 6.32 -14.92 -13.16
C LEU A 71 6.17 -13.72 -14.12
N ARG A 72 5.35 -13.83 -15.16
CA ARG A 72 5.05 -12.70 -16.06
C ARG A 72 4.47 -11.49 -15.31
N LEU A 73 3.79 -11.72 -14.20
CA LEU A 73 3.32 -10.64 -13.32
C LEU A 73 4.46 -9.87 -12.66
N CYS A 74 5.58 -10.53 -12.35
CA CYS A 74 6.76 -9.87 -11.81
C CYS A 74 7.39 -8.89 -12.81
N ASP A 75 7.39 -9.25 -14.11
CA ASP A 75 7.89 -8.35 -15.15
C ASP A 75 7.05 -7.07 -15.21
N LEU A 76 5.71 -7.20 -15.21
CA LEU A 76 4.82 -6.05 -15.21
C LEU A 76 4.95 -5.21 -13.93
N ALA A 77 5.04 -5.87 -12.77
CA ALA A 77 5.24 -5.20 -11.50
C ALA A 77 6.56 -4.41 -11.48
N ASN A 78 7.66 -4.99 -11.98
CA ASN A 78 8.95 -4.31 -12.09
C ASN A 78 8.86 -3.06 -12.99
N VAL A 79 8.20 -3.16 -14.14
CA VAL A 79 8.01 -2.00 -15.03
C VAL A 79 7.14 -0.93 -14.35
N ALA A 80 6.06 -1.32 -13.69
CA ALA A 80 5.21 -0.39 -12.94
C ALA A 80 5.98 0.31 -11.81
N LEU A 81 6.78 -0.45 -11.05
CA LEU A 81 7.59 0.09 -9.94
C LEU A 81 8.78 0.92 -10.44
N SER A 82 9.41 0.59 -11.56
CA SER A 82 10.50 1.39 -12.12
C SER A 82 10.04 2.74 -12.66
N GLY A 83 8.75 2.88 -13.00
CA GLY A 83 8.14 4.18 -13.29
C GLY A 83 8.02 5.10 -12.06
N VAL A 84 8.19 4.56 -10.84
CA VAL A 84 8.20 5.32 -9.59
C VAL A 84 9.66 5.70 -9.26
N MET A 85 10.22 6.70 -9.96
CA MET A 85 11.57 7.25 -9.70
C MET A 85 11.82 7.53 -8.20
N LEU A 86 10.77 7.88 -7.49
CA LEU A 86 10.75 8.13 -6.06
C LEU A 86 11.28 6.93 -5.23
N ARG A 87 10.99 5.70 -5.65
CA ARG A 87 11.45 4.47 -4.98
C ARG A 87 12.97 4.35 -5.02
N ASP A 88 13.55 4.48 -6.20
CA ASP A 88 15.00 4.32 -6.40
C ASP A 88 15.79 5.44 -5.71
N GLN A 89 15.26 6.66 -5.72
CA GLN A 89 15.85 7.79 -5.01
C GLN A 89 15.76 7.63 -3.48
N ALA A 90 14.70 7.04 -2.96
CA ALA A 90 14.52 6.82 -1.54
C ALA A 90 15.29 5.62 -0.98
N ALA A 91 15.62 4.61 -1.80
CA ALA A 91 16.21 3.35 -1.36
C ALA A 91 17.48 3.50 -0.50
N PRO A 92 18.48 4.35 -0.82
CA PRO A 92 19.66 4.54 0.01
C PRO A 92 19.31 5.06 1.42
N PHE A 93 18.39 6.03 1.51
CA PHE A 93 17.94 6.63 2.77
C PHE A 93 17.17 5.63 3.65
N LEU A 94 16.32 4.80 3.03
CA LEU A 94 15.59 3.76 3.74
C LEU A 94 16.53 2.68 4.29
N ASN A 95 17.57 2.31 3.53
CA ASN A 95 18.59 1.39 4.01
C ASN A 95 19.34 1.96 5.22
N GLN A 96 19.77 3.23 5.16
CA GLN A 96 20.43 3.91 6.28
C GLN A 96 19.51 4.01 7.51
N LEU A 97 18.22 4.31 7.30
CA LEU A 97 17.23 4.35 8.39
C LEU A 97 17.09 2.95 9.04
N ARG A 98 16.97 1.89 8.23
CA ARG A 98 16.93 0.50 8.73
C ARG A 98 18.19 0.15 9.52
N GLU A 99 19.38 0.52 9.02
CA GLU A 99 20.66 0.27 9.71
C GLU A 99 20.76 0.98 11.05
N SER A 100 20.36 2.25 11.08
CA SER A 100 20.46 3.08 12.31
C SER A 100 19.39 2.76 13.35
N THR A 101 18.25 2.19 12.97
CA THR A 101 17.14 1.86 13.87
C THR A 101 17.03 0.37 14.18
N GLN A 102 17.59 -0.48 13.32
CA GLN A 102 17.41 -1.94 13.37
C GLN A 102 15.93 -2.36 13.33
N LEU A 103 15.09 -1.53 12.68
CA LEU A 103 13.65 -1.77 12.47
C LEU A 103 13.37 -1.95 10.98
N THR A 104 12.25 -2.60 10.64
CA THR A 104 11.79 -2.67 9.26
C THR A 104 11.35 -1.29 8.80
N THR A 105 11.84 -0.83 7.66
CA THR A 105 11.44 0.43 7.04
C THR A 105 10.57 0.17 5.82
N HIS A 106 9.61 1.05 5.60
CA HIS A 106 8.71 1.00 4.47
C HIS A 106 8.59 2.36 3.81
N MET A 107 8.20 2.34 2.54
CA MET A 107 7.74 3.52 1.81
C MET A 107 6.45 3.19 1.07
N ALA A 108 5.51 4.12 1.09
CA ALA A 108 4.22 3.95 0.45
C ALA A 108 3.73 5.25 -0.19
N VAL A 109 2.80 5.08 -1.13
CA VAL A 109 2.05 6.16 -1.78
C VAL A 109 0.56 5.96 -1.55
N LEU A 110 -0.23 7.01 -1.77
CA LEU A 110 -1.68 6.94 -1.79
C LEU A 110 -2.15 6.71 -3.22
N GLU A 111 -2.86 5.62 -3.46
CA GLU A 111 -3.43 5.28 -4.77
C GLU A 111 -4.87 4.78 -4.60
N GLN A 112 -5.82 5.40 -5.29
CA GLN A 112 -7.24 5.01 -5.25
C GLN A 112 -7.79 4.81 -3.82
N ASP A 113 -7.49 5.77 -2.93
CA ASP A 113 -7.93 5.77 -1.52
C ASP A 113 -7.30 4.68 -0.63
N GLU A 114 -6.23 4.03 -1.08
CA GLU A 114 -5.49 3.02 -0.32
C GLU A 114 -4.00 3.39 -0.22
N VAL A 115 -3.38 2.94 0.85
CA VAL A 115 -1.92 2.98 0.98
C VAL A 115 -1.35 1.83 0.17
N VAL A 116 -0.47 2.11 -0.78
CA VAL A 116 0.24 1.09 -1.56
C VAL A 116 1.72 1.09 -1.20
N LEU A 117 2.21 -0.04 -0.68
CA LEU A 117 3.60 -0.20 -0.31
C LEU A 117 4.47 -0.32 -1.57
N ILE A 118 5.40 0.62 -1.76
CA ILE A 118 6.29 0.65 -2.93
C ILE A 118 7.72 0.22 -2.60
N GLU A 119 8.14 0.28 -1.34
CA GLU A 119 9.46 -0.22 -0.90
C GLU A 119 9.40 -0.79 0.52
N LYS A 120 10.20 -1.84 0.74
CA LYS A 120 10.39 -2.48 2.05
C LYS A 120 11.85 -2.86 2.23
N VAL A 121 12.48 -2.35 3.29
CA VAL A 121 13.82 -2.77 3.72
C VAL A 121 13.70 -3.40 5.10
N ALA A 122 13.89 -4.71 5.17
CA ALA A 122 13.70 -5.49 6.39
C ALA A 122 14.99 -6.19 6.83
N LEU A 123 15.07 -6.52 8.10
CA LEU A 123 16.04 -7.50 8.60
C LEU A 123 15.62 -8.91 8.19
N LEU A 124 16.57 -9.81 8.01
CA LEU A 124 16.29 -11.23 7.72
C LEU A 124 15.43 -11.90 8.79
N THR A 125 15.52 -11.42 10.02
CA THR A 125 14.74 -11.91 11.17
C THR A 125 13.39 -11.22 11.34
N SER A 126 13.05 -10.25 10.46
CA SER A 126 11.80 -9.51 10.56
C SER A 126 10.59 -10.40 10.28
N ARG A 127 9.63 -10.39 11.21
CA ARG A 127 8.34 -11.08 11.07
C ARG A 127 7.20 -10.16 10.60
N VAL A 128 7.53 -8.93 10.21
CA VAL A 128 6.53 -7.96 9.73
C VAL A 128 5.88 -8.48 8.45
N ASN A 129 4.57 -8.69 8.51
CA ASN A 129 3.77 -9.24 7.40
C ASN A 129 3.42 -8.15 6.38
N SER A 130 4.43 -7.75 5.60
CA SER A 130 4.30 -6.75 4.54
C SER A 130 5.10 -7.17 3.31
N TRP A 131 4.65 -6.74 2.13
CA TRP A 131 5.30 -6.98 0.83
C TRP A 131 5.04 -5.77 -0.08
N ILE A 132 5.91 -5.57 -1.06
CA ILE A 132 5.75 -4.52 -2.08
C ILE A 132 4.45 -4.78 -2.87
N GLY A 133 3.63 -3.74 -3.04
CA GLY A 133 2.28 -3.84 -3.61
C GLY A 133 1.18 -4.16 -2.60
N LYS A 134 1.49 -4.39 -1.29
CA LYS A 134 0.45 -4.53 -0.27
C LYS A 134 -0.37 -3.25 -0.21
N ARG A 135 -1.71 -3.40 -0.28
CA ARG A 135 -2.69 -2.35 -0.05
C ARG A 135 -3.14 -2.38 1.40
N MET A 136 -3.23 -1.21 2.01
CA MET A 136 -3.54 -1.06 3.43
C MET A 136 -4.49 0.12 3.64
N ASP A 137 -5.21 0.07 4.74
CA ASP A 137 -6.13 1.13 5.14
C ASP A 137 -5.39 2.40 5.57
N VAL A 138 -5.97 3.56 5.26
CA VAL A 138 -5.36 4.86 5.55
C VAL A 138 -5.51 5.28 7.01
N HIS A 139 -6.54 4.80 7.71
CA HIS A 139 -6.94 5.30 9.02
C HIS A 139 -6.24 4.62 10.19
N CYS A 140 -5.78 3.39 10.01
CA CYS A 140 -5.18 2.56 11.06
C CYS A 140 -3.69 2.25 10.84
N THR A 141 -3.08 2.80 9.79
CA THR A 141 -1.65 2.62 9.52
C THR A 141 -0.90 3.94 9.67
N ALA A 142 0.34 3.88 10.17
CA ALA A 142 1.19 5.08 10.28
C ALA A 142 1.44 5.71 8.91
N LEU A 143 1.67 4.91 7.87
CA LEU A 143 1.83 5.39 6.48
C LEU A 143 0.57 6.11 5.99
N GLY A 144 -0.60 5.53 6.22
CA GLY A 144 -1.88 6.09 5.79
C GLY A 144 -2.19 7.43 6.47
N LYS A 145 -2.03 7.50 7.78
CA LYS A 145 -2.22 8.75 8.53
C LYS A 145 -1.22 9.83 8.10
N ALA A 146 0.05 9.48 7.83
CA ALA A 146 1.04 10.43 7.33
C ALA A 146 0.69 10.96 5.93
N LEU A 147 0.17 10.12 5.03
CA LEU A 147 -0.24 10.51 3.68
C LEU A 147 -1.50 11.40 3.71
N THR A 148 -2.52 10.97 4.46
CA THR A 148 -3.83 11.63 4.45
C THR A 148 -3.89 12.89 5.30
N ALA A 149 -2.96 13.07 6.25
CA ALA A 149 -2.88 14.29 7.05
C ALA A 149 -2.69 15.57 6.22
N TYR A 150 -2.14 15.48 5.02
CA TYR A 150 -1.86 16.62 4.14
C TYR A 150 -2.84 16.73 2.97
N LEU A 151 -3.92 15.96 2.99
CA LEU A 151 -5.04 16.10 2.06
C LEU A 151 -6.00 17.21 2.54
N PRO A 152 -6.73 17.87 1.63
CA PRO A 152 -7.90 18.67 1.97
C PRO A 152 -8.93 17.85 2.74
N GLU A 153 -9.63 18.50 3.67
CA GLU A 153 -10.60 17.83 4.55
C GLU A 153 -11.71 17.12 3.76
N GLU A 154 -12.21 17.75 2.71
CA GLU A 154 -13.23 17.18 1.82
C GLU A 154 -12.74 15.87 1.14
N GLN A 155 -11.46 15.78 0.80
CA GLN A 155 -10.89 14.57 0.22
C GLN A 155 -10.80 13.44 1.25
N VAL A 156 -10.46 13.77 2.50
CA VAL A 156 -10.48 12.78 3.60
C VAL A 156 -11.90 12.26 3.84
N GLU A 157 -12.90 13.14 3.87
CA GLU A 157 -14.31 12.75 4.02
C GLU A 157 -14.79 11.87 2.87
N ALA A 158 -14.46 12.24 1.64
CA ALA A 158 -14.82 11.48 0.45
C ALA A 158 -14.15 10.09 0.46
N LEU A 159 -12.88 10.00 0.86
CA LEU A 159 -12.15 8.74 1.03
C LEU A 159 -12.84 7.84 2.06
N VAL A 160 -13.13 8.37 3.24
CA VAL A 160 -13.84 7.62 4.30
C VAL A 160 -15.24 7.20 3.86
N SER A 161 -15.95 8.05 3.10
CA SER A 161 -17.28 7.71 2.57
C SER A 161 -17.23 6.54 1.57
N ARG A 162 -16.18 6.44 0.75
CA ARG A 162 -16.02 5.36 -0.24
C ARG A 162 -15.52 4.06 0.37
N ARG A 163 -14.55 4.12 1.30
CA ARG A 163 -13.85 2.94 1.83
C ARG A 163 -14.36 2.47 3.18
N GLY A 164 -14.97 3.37 3.96
CA GLY A 164 -15.30 3.14 5.36
C GLY A 164 -14.07 3.23 6.26
N LEU A 165 -14.26 2.86 7.52
CA LEU A 165 -13.22 2.74 8.54
C LEU A 165 -13.34 1.34 9.15
N LEU A 166 -12.69 0.36 8.52
CA LEU A 166 -12.74 -1.03 8.96
C LEU A 166 -12.09 -1.16 10.34
N ARG A 167 -12.78 -1.76 11.28
CA ARG A 167 -12.26 -2.01 12.62
C ARG A 167 -11.52 -3.33 12.66
N HIS A 168 -10.22 -3.29 12.88
CA HIS A 168 -9.37 -4.48 13.01
C HIS A 168 -9.35 -4.99 14.46
N ASN A 169 -9.34 -4.06 15.42
CA ASN A 169 -9.35 -4.35 16.87
C ASN A 169 -9.89 -3.15 17.65
N ASP A 170 -9.77 -3.18 18.99
CA ASP A 170 -10.31 -2.12 19.86
C ASP A 170 -9.52 -0.80 19.81
N ASN A 171 -8.26 -0.82 19.36
CA ASN A 171 -7.44 0.38 19.21
C ASN A 171 -7.70 1.11 17.90
N THR A 172 -8.27 0.43 16.89
CA THR A 172 -8.51 0.99 15.56
C THR A 172 -9.37 2.26 15.62
N ILE A 173 -8.94 3.31 14.93
CA ILE A 173 -9.74 4.53 14.75
C ILE A 173 -10.92 4.21 13.83
N ALA A 174 -12.12 4.13 14.38
CA ALA A 174 -13.35 3.74 13.67
C ALA A 174 -14.36 4.89 13.52
N SER A 175 -13.97 6.16 13.69
CA SER A 175 -14.83 7.31 13.45
C SER A 175 -14.12 8.44 12.73
N LEU A 176 -14.84 9.09 11.80
CA LEU A 176 -14.32 10.22 11.03
C LEU A 176 -13.85 11.37 11.93
N LYS A 177 -14.60 11.66 13.00
CA LYS A 177 -14.25 12.70 13.97
C LYS A 177 -12.90 12.43 14.62
N ARG A 178 -12.69 11.21 15.11
CA ARG A 178 -11.40 10.83 15.74
C ARG A 178 -10.27 10.82 14.70
N LEU A 179 -10.53 10.35 13.49
CA LEU A 179 -9.54 10.40 12.42
C LEU A 179 -9.10 11.83 12.11
N LYS A 180 -10.03 12.79 11.96
CA LYS A 180 -9.70 14.20 11.72
C LYS A 180 -8.82 14.79 12.83
N GLN A 181 -9.13 14.49 14.10
CA GLN A 181 -8.31 14.92 15.24
C GLN A 181 -6.90 14.33 15.19
N GLU A 182 -6.80 13.05 14.86
CA GLU A 182 -5.51 12.37 14.69
C GLU A 182 -4.69 13.00 13.54
N LEU A 183 -5.31 13.23 12.38
CA LEU A 183 -4.64 13.86 11.24
C LEU A 183 -4.20 15.30 11.53
N GLU A 184 -4.97 16.06 12.32
CA GLU A 184 -4.55 17.38 12.79
C GLU A 184 -3.31 17.27 13.69
N GLN A 185 -3.28 16.30 14.59
CA GLN A 185 -2.11 16.04 15.44
C GLN A 185 -0.89 15.65 14.60
N VAL A 186 -1.08 14.79 13.59
CA VAL A 186 0.00 14.41 12.66
C VAL A 186 0.58 15.65 11.96
N ARG A 187 -0.26 16.58 11.47
CA ARG A 187 0.21 17.84 10.87
C ARG A 187 1.03 18.70 11.84
N LYS A 188 0.60 18.81 13.11
CA LYS A 188 1.27 19.61 14.14
C LYS A 188 2.63 19.04 14.53
N GLN A 189 2.72 17.73 14.72
CA GLN A 189 3.95 17.08 15.19
C GLN A 189 4.87 16.60 14.05
N GLY A 190 4.35 16.46 12.82
CA GLY A 190 5.08 16.05 11.61
C GLY A 190 5.38 14.56 11.54
N TYR A 191 4.66 13.73 12.30
CA TYR A 191 4.74 12.28 12.24
C TYR A 191 3.42 11.65 12.71
N SER A 192 3.19 10.41 12.37
CA SER A 192 2.03 9.61 12.76
C SER A 192 2.45 8.38 13.55
N ILE A 193 1.54 7.84 14.31
CA ILE A 193 1.72 6.59 15.07
C ILE A 193 0.57 5.64 14.68
N ASP A 194 0.89 4.41 14.39
CA ASP A 194 -0.03 3.29 14.47
C ASP A 194 0.31 2.56 15.78
N ASP A 195 -0.54 2.73 16.77
CA ASP A 195 -0.36 2.16 18.10
C ASP A 195 -1.24 0.93 18.25
N GLU A 196 -0.80 -0.19 17.67
CA GLU A 196 -1.52 -1.46 17.68
C GLU A 196 -2.91 -1.36 17.00
N GLU A 197 -3.10 -0.43 16.06
CA GLU A 197 -4.39 -0.17 15.41
C GLU A 197 -4.70 -1.16 14.29
N GLU A 198 -3.68 -1.58 13.49
CA GLU A 198 -3.80 -2.63 12.48
C GLU A 198 -3.60 -4.02 13.12
N GLU A 199 -2.56 -4.19 13.96
CA GLU A 199 -2.18 -5.48 14.55
C GLU A 199 -1.69 -5.30 15.99
N ILE A 200 -2.26 -6.05 16.94
CA ILE A 200 -1.87 -6.03 18.35
C ILE A 200 -0.41 -6.50 18.50
N GLY A 201 0.37 -5.79 19.32
CA GLY A 201 1.79 -6.06 19.55
C GLY A 201 2.71 -5.41 18.52
N VAL A 202 2.16 -4.78 17.47
CA VAL A 202 2.90 -4.05 16.44
C VAL A 202 2.69 -2.56 16.59
N ARG A 203 3.76 -1.79 16.55
CA ARG A 203 3.72 -0.33 16.53
C ARG A 203 4.51 0.20 15.35
N CYS A 204 3.95 1.24 14.69
CA CYS A 204 4.62 1.88 13.58
C CYS A 204 4.70 3.40 13.81
N LEU A 205 5.81 4.01 13.39
CA LEU A 205 5.95 5.45 13.28
C LEU A 205 6.04 5.81 11.80
N GLY A 206 5.28 6.82 11.36
CA GLY A 206 5.23 7.27 9.97
C GLY A 206 5.61 8.73 9.84
N ALA A 207 6.28 9.11 8.76
CA ALA A 207 6.53 10.51 8.41
C ALA A 207 6.20 10.76 6.94
N PRO A 208 5.58 11.91 6.61
CA PRO A 208 5.30 12.28 5.22
C PRO A 208 6.57 12.73 4.51
N VAL A 209 6.69 12.38 3.25
CA VAL A 209 7.64 12.97 2.31
C VAL A 209 6.89 14.09 1.59
N LEU A 210 7.18 15.33 1.93
CA LEU A 210 6.46 16.50 1.45
C LEU A 210 7.17 17.13 0.26
N ASN A 211 6.42 17.53 -0.75
CA ASN A 211 6.92 18.37 -1.84
C ASN A 211 6.92 19.85 -1.46
N ALA A 212 7.41 20.72 -2.34
CA ALA A 212 7.48 22.17 -2.14
C ALA A 212 6.11 22.85 -1.87
N ASN A 213 5.01 22.20 -2.29
CA ASN A 213 3.65 22.67 -2.06
C ASN A 213 3.02 22.12 -0.77
N ASN A 214 3.84 21.55 0.12
CA ASN A 214 3.42 20.92 1.38
C ASN A 214 2.38 19.80 1.19
N ARG A 215 2.47 19.06 0.07
CA ARG A 215 1.66 17.86 -0.19
C ARG A 215 2.49 16.61 0.05
N ALA A 216 1.91 15.63 0.70
CA ALA A 216 2.55 14.33 0.89
C ALA A 216 2.54 13.57 -0.46
N ILE A 217 3.73 13.42 -1.06
CA ILE A 217 3.93 12.65 -2.29
C ILE A 217 4.20 11.17 -2.00
N ALA A 218 4.66 10.89 -0.79
CA ALA A 218 4.84 9.55 -0.22
C ALA A 218 4.85 9.66 1.31
N ALA A 219 4.89 8.51 1.97
CA ALA A 219 5.24 8.41 3.38
C ALA A 219 6.26 7.30 3.60
N ILE A 220 7.09 7.45 4.63
CA ILE A 220 7.99 6.41 5.11
C ILE A 220 7.60 5.99 6.52
N SER A 221 7.89 4.76 6.90
CA SER A 221 7.66 4.29 8.27
C SER A 221 8.77 3.38 8.77
N ILE A 222 8.85 3.28 10.09
CA ILE A 222 9.55 2.23 10.80
C ILE A 222 8.54 1.40 11.58
N THR A 223 8.72 0.08 11.56
CA THR A 223 7.80 -0.89 12.17
C THR A 223 8.55 -1.84 13.09
N GLY A 224 8.03 -2.07 14.27
CA GLY A 224 8.57 -3.00 15.25
C GLY A 224 7.52 -3.44 16.26
N THR A 225 7.94 -4.25 17.25
CA THR A 225 7.10 -4.57 18.40
C THR A 225 6.94 -3.37 19.33
N THR A 226 5.89 -3.36 20.13
CA THR A 226 5.65 -2.32 21.14
C THR A 226 6.78 -2.20 22.17
N GLU A 227 7.53 -3.27 22.40
CA GLU A 227 8.75 -3.27 23.24
C GLU A 227 9.89 -2.47 22.61
N ARG A 228 10.04 -2.53 21.28
CA ARG A 228 11.10 -1.84 20.55
C ARG A 228 10.77 -0.38 20.24
N ILE A 229 9.50 -0.10 20.01
CA ILE A 229 8.97 1.26 19.81
C ILE A 229 8.12 1.61 21.03
N ASN A 230 8.76 2.07 22.08
CA ASN A 230 8.16 2.43 23.36
C ASN A 230 8.37 3.92 23.68
N ALA A 231 7.95 4.37 24.85
CA ALA A 231 8.06 5.76 25.25
C ALA A 231 9.51 6.27 25.27
N ASP A 232 10.47 5.43 25.69
CA ASP A 232 11.88 5.82 25.83
C ASP A 232 12.59 5.92 24.47
N SER A 233 12.24 5.06 23.53
CA SER A 233 12.87 5.01 22.19
C SER A 233 12.22 5.95 21.18
N ARG A 234 10.94 6.30 21.38
CA ARG A 234 10.09 6.98 20.40
C ARG A 234 10.70 8.28 19.88
N ASP A 235 11.12 9.18 20.75
CA ASP A 235 11.56 10.51 20.33
C ASP A 235 12.83 10.44 19.47
N ALA A 236 13.78 9.57 19.82
CA ALA A 236 14.98 9.32 19.02
C ALA A 236 14.65 8.69 17.65
N LEU A 237 13.69 7.75 17.62
CA LEU A 237 13.23 7.12 16.39
C LEU A 237 12.48 8.12 15.48
N VAL A 238 11.61 8.95 16.05
CA VAL A 238 10.90 10.03 15.34
C VAL A 238 11.88 11.03 14.73
N ALA A 239 12.91 11.45 15.47
CA ALA A 239 13.92 12.37 14.94
C ALA A 239 14.62 11.79 13.70
N LYS A 240 15.07 10.54 13.75
CA LYS A 240 15.67 9.85 12.60
C LYS A 240 14.71 9.73 11.42
N LEU A 241 13.46 9.33 11.68
CA LEU A 241 12.42 9.17 10.67
C LEU A 241 12.13 10.48 9.94
N LYS A 242 11.94 11.58 10.68
CA LYS A 242 11.68 12.92 10.12
C LYS A 242 12.86 13.43 9.30
N THR A 243 14.09 13.26 9.80
CA THR A 243 15.32 13.63 9.06
C THR A 243 15.41 12.85 7.74
N THR A 244 15.12 11.55 7.77
CA THR A 244 15.12 10.70 6.57
C THR A 244 14.04 11.15 5.58
N ALA A 245 12.82 11.43 6.04
CA ALA A 245 11.74 11.91 5.17
C ALA A 245 12.10 13.24 4.48
N ALA A 246 12.69 14.18 5.22
CA ALA A 246 13.17 15.45 4.69
C ALA A 246 14.31 15.27 3.67
N ALA A 247 15.25 14.35 3.92
CA ALA A 247 16.33 14.03 3.00
C ALA A 247 15.81 13.43 1.67
N ILE A 248 14.85 12.51 1.75
CA ILE A 248 14.17 11.96 0.56
C ILE A 248 13.45 13.07 -0.21
N ALA A 249 12.71 13.95 0.49
CA ALA A 249 12.02 15.07 -0.15
C ALA A 249 12.98 16.00 -0.89
N ALA A 250 14.13 16.30 -0.29
CA ALA A 250 15.18 17.11 -0.91
C ALA A 250 15.82 16.44 -2.12
N GLU A 251 16.00 15.11 -2.09
CA GLU A 251 16.56 14.35 -3.22
C GLU A 251 15.59 14.33 -4.40
N VAL A 252 14.32 14.04 -4.13
CA VAL A 252 13.26 14.03 -5.15
C VAL A 252 13.11 15.41 -5.82
N ALA A 253 13.25 16.48 -5.07
CA ALA A 253 13.16 17.84 -5.60
C ALA A 253 14.29 18.20 -6.58
N LYS A 254 15.40 17.48 -6.60
CA LYS A 254 16.52 17.69 -7.56
C LYS A 254 16.23 17.12 -8.94
N ALA A 255 15.38 16.09 -9.02
CA ALA A 255 15.03 15.49 -10.30
C ALA A 255 14.06 16.41 -11.07
N PRO A 256 14.22 16.56 -12.40
CA PRO A 256 13.21 17.23 -13.20
C PRO A 256 11.89 16.45 -13.04
N PRO A 257 10.73 17.16 -13.01
CA PRO A 257 9.44 16.50 -12.90
C PRO A 257 9.32 15.47 -14.03
N PRO A 258 8.99 14.20 -13.72
CA PRO A 258 8.76 13.22 -14.77
C PRO A 258 7.62 13.71 -15.65
N ALA A 259 7.78 13.63 -16.97
CA ALA A 259 6.75 13.97 -17.96
C ALA A 259 5.43 13.19 -17.80
N ALA A 260 5.31 12.34 -16.78
CA ALA A 260 4.20 11.43 -16.51
C ALA A 260 3.73 11.46 -15.04
N ALA A 261 3.95 12.53 -14.27
CA ALA A 261 3.41 12.66 -12.91
C ALA A 261 1.86 12.77 -12.87
N GLU A 262 1.20 12.77 -14.01
CA GLU A 262 -0.28 12.80 -14.12
C GLU A 262 -0.93 11.44 -13.83
N PHE A 263 -0.19 10.34 -13.83
CA PHE A 263 -0.78 9.01 -13.59
C PHE A 263 -1.11 8.71 -12.11
N LEU A 264 -0.53 9.45 -11.16
CA LEU A 264 -0.74 9.21 -9.72
C LEU A 264 -1.71 10.19 -9.05
N THR A 265 -2.06 11.27 -9.73
CA THR A 265 -3.09 12.19 -9.26
C THR A 265 -4.35 11.97 -10.09
N GLY A 266 -5.13 10.97 -9.77
CA GLY A 266 -6.50 10.80 -10.28
C GLY A 266 -7.38 11.99 -9.86
N ALA A 267 -7.05 13.19 -10.36
CA ALA A 267 -7.95 14.32 -10.34
C ALA A 267 -9.03 14.03 -11.39
N GLY A 268 -10.17 13.55 -10.90
CA GLY A 268 -11.35 13.37 -11.68
C GLY A 268 -11.66 14.66 -12.47
N HIS A 269 -11.71 14.54 -13.76
CA HIS A 269 -12.44 15.47 -14.59
C HIS A 269 -13.88 14.98 -14.72
N ALA A 270 -14.78 15.86 -14.24
CA ALA A 270 -16.22 16.05 -14.50
C ALA A 270 -17.09 14.77 -14.57
#